data_1c9be38d72f26bae1e58be4576b1afc3
#
_entry.id   1c9be38d72f26bae1e58be4576b1afc3
#
_cell.length_a   1.000
_cell.length_b   1.000
_cell.length_c   1.000
_cell.angle_alpha   90.00
_cell.angle_beta   90.00
_cell.angle_gamma   90.00
#
_symmetry.space_group_name_H-M   'P 1'
#
loop_
_entity.id
_entity.type
_entity.pdbx_description
1 polymer ?
#
loop_
_entity_poly.entity_id
_entity_poly.type
_entity_poly.pdbx_seq_one_letter_code
_entity_poly.pdbx_strand_id
1 'polypeptide(L)'
;MRLETERLILVPLSIEYFKLYLEDRSKMEENLGVEITGEKTSAEKKKIFQKPYEQAKKDRKNHLWHTHWQVISKDENRIVCGITFKGVPNNKGEVEIGYGTRAGFQNRGYMTETVKKLSQWALTQKDVKWVVAETNIDNIASQKVLEKSGFE
;
A
#
# COMPACT_ATOMS: atom_id res chain seq x y z
N MET A 1 2.59 -13.15 -5.37
CA MET A 1 1.48 -12.45 -6.00
C MET A 1 1.84 -10.99 -6.20
N ARG A 2 1.49 -10.41 -7.31
CA ARG A 2 1.68 -8.97 -7.59
C ARG A 2 0.61 -8.50 -8.56
N LEU A 3 0.29 -7.22 -8.50
CA LEU A 3 -0.64 -6.59 -9.43
C LEU A 3 0.14 -5.65 -10.35
N GLU A 4 -0.25 -5.57 -11.60
CA GLU A 4 0.40 -4.69 -12.55
C GLU A 4 -0.59 -3.72 -13.19
N THR A 5 -0.11 -2.52 -13.43
CA THR A 5 -0.79 -1.50 -14.23
C THR A 5 0.12 -1.15 -15.41
N GLU A 6 -0.26 -0.16 -16.20
CA GLU A 6 0.57 0.32 -17.30
C GLU A 6 1.98 0.73 -16.82
N ARG A 7 2.05 1.48 -15.74
CA ARG A 7 3.31 2.06 -15.24
C ARG A 7 3.86 1.43 -13.96
N LEU A 8 3.05 0.65 -13.24
CA LEU A 8 3.34 0.27 -11.86
C LEU A 8 3.25 -1.23 -11.61
N ILE A 9 3.97 -1.68 -10.60
CA ILE A 9 3.85 -3.01 -10.03
C ILE A 9 3.52 -2.85 -8.55
N LEU A 10 2.41 -3.42 -8.10
CA LEU A 10 1.99 -3.40 -6.70
C LEU A 10 2.38 -4.73 -6.07
N VAL A 11 3.24 -4.69 -5.07
CA VAL A 11 3.79 -5.89 -4.43
C VAL A 11 3.37 -5.93 -2.96
N PRO A 12 2.52 -6.91 -2.58
CA PRO A 12 2.26 -7.10 -1.15
C PRO A 12 3.50 -7.74 -0.52
N LEU A 13 4.03 -7.12 0.52
CA LEU A 13 5.21 -7.63 1.18
C LEU A 13 4.89 -8.94 1.90
N SER A 14 5.77 -9.94 1.76
CA SER A 14 5.72 -11.12 2.60
C SER A 14 5.97 -10.71 4.05
N ILE A 15 5.71 -11.59 4.99
CA ILE A 15 5.96 -11.30 6.41
C ILE A 15 7.44 -10.96 6.62
N GLU A 16 8.34 -11.69 5.95
CA GLU A 16 9.77 -11.41 6.01
C GLU A 16 10.14 -10.04 5.46
N TYR A 17 9.57 -9.67 4.31
CA TYR A 17 9.83 -8.37 3.70
C TYR A 17 9.16 -7.23 4.46
N PHE A 18 8.03 -7.48 5.09
CA PHE A 18 7.39 -6.49 5.98
C PHE A 18 8.30 -6.20 7.18
N LYS A 19 8.92 -7.23 7.74
CA LYS A 19 9.91 -7.06 8.81
C LYS A 19 11.07 -6.18 8.34
N LEU A 20 11.58 -6.43 7.13
CA LEU A 20 12.65 -5.62 6.54
C LEU A 20 12.19 -4.18 6.29
N TYR A 21 10.96 -3.97 5.89
CA TYR A 21 10.40 -2.63 5.76
C TYR A 21 10.51 -1.85 7.07
N LEU A 22 10.29 -2.52 8.18
CA LEU A 22 10.38 -1.90 9.50
C LEU A 22 11.82 -1.74 10.00
N GLU A 23 12.71 -2.65 9.67
CA GLU A 23 14.05 -2.73 10.29
C GLU A 23 15.20 -2.35 9.34
N ASP A 24 15.11 -2.70 8.07
CA ASP A 24 16.19 -2.54 7.09
C ASP A 24 15.63 -2.37 5.67
N ARG A 25 15.16 -1.19 5.37
CA ARG A 25 14.54 -0.90 4.07
C ARG A 25 15.48 -1.11 2.88
N SER A 26 16.76 -0.82 3.05
CA SER A 26 17.74 -1.04 1.97
C SER A 26 17.82 -2.52 1.60
N LYS A 27 17.76 -3.41 2.58
CA LYS A 27 17.76 -4.85 2.33
C LYS A 27 16.47 -5.30 1.64
N MET A 28 15.34 -4.73 2.04
CA MET A 28 14.07 -4.99 1.37
C MET A 28 14.12 -4.56 -0.10
N GLU A 29 14.62 -3.37 -0.37
CA GLU A 29 14.76 -2.85 -1.73
C GLU A 29 15.70 -3.72 -2.57
N GLU A 30 16.85 -4.11 -2.00
CA GLU A 30 17.78 -5.01 -2.64
C GLU A 30 17.11 -6.35 -3.01
N ASN A 31 16.38 -6.95 -2.08
CA ASN A 31 15.70 -8.21 -2.29
C ASN A 31 14.56 -8.11 -3.31
N LEU A 32 13.92 -6.96 -3.41
CA LEU A 32 12.91 -6.70 -4.44
C LEU A 32 13.51 -6.40 -5.81
N GLY A 33 14.82 -6.18 -5.89
CA GLY A 33 15.50 -5.88 -7.15
C GLY A 33 15.26 -4.46 -7.65
N VAL A 34 14.96 -3.54 -6.74
CA VAL A 34 14.71 -2.14 -7.09
C VAL A 34 15.88 -1.26 -6.63
N GLU A 35 15.89 -0.01 -7.10
CA GLU A 35 16.90 0.96 -6.70
C GLU A 35 16.90 1.17 -5.19
N ILE A 36 18.09 1.18 -4.61
CA ILE A 36 18.28 1.41 -3.17
C ILE A 36 18.30 2.91 -2.93
N THR A 37 17.38 3.39 -2.13
CA THR A 37 17.18 4.83 -1.92
C THR A 37 17.95 5.39 -0.73
N GLY A 38 18.34 4.51 0.19
CA GLY A 38 18.95 4.93 1.45
C GLY A 38 17.95 5.43 2.48
N GLU A 39 16.66 5.45 2.15
CA GLU A 39 15.63 5.86 3.09
C GLU A 39 15.43 4.81 4.18
N LYS A 40 15.11 5.31 5.37
CA LYS A 40 14.79 4.46 6.51
C LYS A 40 13.34 4.69 6.91
N THR A 41 12.69 3.65 7.40
CA THR A 41 11.35 3.79 7.96
C THR A 41 11.46 4.60 9.25
N SER A 42 10.72 5.70 9.32
CA SER A 42 10.74 6.60 10.48
C SER A 42 10.22 5.88 11.73
N ALA A 43 10.60 6.38 12.90
CA ALA A 43 10.09 5.86 14.17
C ALA A 43 8.57 5.94 14.23
N GLU A 44 7.99 6.99 13.68
CA GLU A 44 6.54 7.17 13.61
C GLU A 44 5.88 6.06 12.77
N LYS A 45 6.42 5.79 11.57
CA LYS A 45 5.91 4.72 10.71
C LYS A 45 6.09 3.34 11.32
N LYS A 46 7.23 3.09 11.97
CA LYS A 46 7.44 1.83 12.69
C LYS A 46 6.36 1.61 13.74
N LYS A 47 6.02 2.66 14.47
CA LYS A 47 4.98 2.61 15.50
C LYS A 47 3.61 2.31 14.89
N ILE A 48 3.28 2.97 13.78
CA ILE A 48 2.02 2.77 13.07
C ILE A 48 1.87 1.34 12.54
N PHE A 49 2.94 0.80 11.94
CA PHE A 49 2.88 -0.49 11.24
C PHE A 49 3.27 -1.69 12.08
N GLN A 50 3.70 -1.49 13.33
CA GLN A 50 4.04 -2.61 14.21
C GLN A 50 2.84 -3.52 14.46
N LYS A 51 1.68 -2.94 14.76
CA LYS A 51 0.46 -3.73 15.00
C LYS A 51 -0.01 -4.48 13.76
N PRO A 52 -0.10 -3.86 12.57
CA PRO A 52 -0.40 -4.60 11.34
C PRO A 52 0.59 -5.74 11.07
N TYR A 53 1.88 -5.53 11.34
CA TYR A 53 2.88 -6.58 11.19
C TYR A 53 2.59 -7.77 12.11
N GLU A 54 2.28 -7.51 13.37
CA GLU A 54 1.92 -8.57 14.33
C GLU A 54 0.64 -9.30 13.89
N GLN A 55 -0.33 -8.58 13.36
CA GLN A 55 -1.56 -9.17 12.84
C GLN A 55 -1.28 -10.07 11.62
N ALA A 56 -0.40 -9.64 10.72
CA ALA A 56 -0.02 -10.44 9.56
C ALA A 56 0.62 -11.76 9.98
N LYS A 57 1.44 -11.75 11.02
CA LYS A 57 2.09 -12.94 11.57
C LYS A 57 1.07 -13.91 12.18
N LYS A 58 0.07 -13.40 12.87
CA LYS A 58 -0.95 -14.20 13.55
C LYS A 58 -2.01 -14.73 12.60
N ASP A 59 -2.28 -14.01 11.52
CA ASP A 59 -3.37 -14.30 10.60
C ASP A 59 -2.82 -14.45 9.18
N ARG A 60 -1.97 -15.44 8.99
CA ARG A 60 -1.19 -15.63 7.75
C ARG A 60 -2.06 -15.81 6.51
N LYS A 61 -3.21 -16.46 6.64
CA LYS A 61 -4.12 -16.67 5.50
C LYS A 61 -4.71 -15.37 4.99
N ASN A 62 -4.77 -14.34 5.83
CA ASN A 62 -5.30 -13.01 5.50
C ASN A 62 -4.20 -11.95 5.42
N HIS A 63 -2.94 -12.37 5.24
CA HIS A 63 -1.82 -11.43 5.31
C HIS A 63 -1.94 -10.30 4.28
N LEU A 64 -2.58 -10.52 3.14
CA LEU A 64 -2.76 -9.48 2.12
C LEU A 64 -3.57 -8.29 2.65
N TRP A 65 -4.44 -8.51 3.64
CA TRP A 65 -5.23 -7.46 4.28
C TRP A 65 -4.48 -6.74 5.41
N HIS A 66 -3.39 -7.32 5.88
CA HIS A 66 -2.60 -6.76 7.00
C HIS A 66 -1.27 -6.18 6.55
N THR A 67 -0.70 -6.66 5.45
CA THR A 67 0.64 -6.30 5.03
C THR A 67 0.72 -4.94 4.36
N HIS A 68 1.93 -4.42 4.26
CA HIS A 68 2.22 -3.20 3.51
C HIS A 68 2.44 -3.57 2.03
N TRP A 69 1.81 -2.84 1.14
CA TRP A 69 1.99 -3.00 -0.30
C TRP A 69 2.94 -1.92 -0.79
N GLN A 70 4.01 -2.32 -1.46
CA GLN A 70 4.95 -1.39 -2.06
C GLN A 70 4.64 -1.25 -3.55
N VAL A 71 4.73 -0.04 -4.05
CA VAL A 71 4.40 0.27 -5.45
C VAL A 71 5.67 0.70 -6.17
N ILE A 72 5.99 -0.03 -7.23
CA ILE A 72 7.24 0.14 -7.98
C ILE A 72 6.91 0.77 -9.33
N SER A 73 7.63 1.85 -9.69
CA SER A 73 7.60 2.41 -11.04
C SER A 73 8.40 1.50 -11.98
N LYS A 74 7.77 1.04 -13.05
CA LYS A 74 8.44 0.20 -14.05
C LYS A 74 9.58 0.94 -14.75
N ASP A 75 9.38 2.22 -15.06
CA ASP A 75 10.35 3.03 -15.78
C ASP A 75 11.60 3.31 -14.95
N GLU A 76 11.41 3.64 -13.68
CA GLU A 76 12.52 4.03 -12.81
C GLU A 76 13.06 2.88 -11.96
N ASN A 77 12.37 1.75 -11.94
CA ASN A 77 12.67 0.60 -11.07
C ASN A 77 12.86 1.05 -9.62
N ARG A 78 11.93 1.85 -9.13
CA ARG A 78 11.96 2.46 -7.79
C ARG A 78 10.62 2.34 -7.11
N ILE A 79 10.63 2.23 -5.78
CA ILE A 79 9.41 2.33 -4.98
C ILE A 79 8.99 3.80 -4.96
N VAL A 80 7.76 4.07 -5.37
CA VAL A 80 7.21 5.43 -5.48
C VAL A 80 6.05 5.69 -4.53
N CYS A 81 5.36 4.65 -4.09
CA CYS A 81 4.18 4.75 -3.22
C CYS A 81 4.13 3.58 -2.26
N GLY A 82 3.35 3.76 -1.20
CA GLY A 82 2.93 2.68 -0.31
C GLY A 82 1.44 2.74 -0.11
N ILE A 83 0.80 1.58 -0.02
CA ILE A 83 -0.63 1.48 0.22
C ILE A 83 -0.91 0.26 1.09
N THR A 84 -1.90 0.37 1.97
CA THR A 84 -2.26 -0.70 2.88
C THR A 84 -3.78 -0.83 2.94
N PHE A 85 -4.24 -2.03 3.31
CA PHE A 85 -5.58 -2.19 3.85
C PHE A 85 -5.48 -2.06 5.37
N LYS A 86 -6.52 -1.59 6.00
CA LYS A 86 -6.58 -1.45 7.46
C LYS A 86 -7.29 -2.65 8.09
N GLY A 87 -6.85 -3.85 7.73
CA GLY A 87 -7.37 -5.10 8.25
C GLY A 87 -8.32 -5.80 7.29
N VAL A 88 -8.87 -6.92 7.75
CA VAL A 88 -9.79 -7.74 6.96
C VAL A 88 -11.12 -7.02 6.73
N PRO A 89 -11.89 -7.42 5.68
CA PRO A 89 -13.24 -6.87 5.48
C PRO A 89 -14.11 -7.07 6.74
N ASN A 90 -14.89 -6.05 7.08
CA ASN A 90 -15.79 -6.12 8.22
C ASN A 90 -17.10 -6.86 7.84
N ASN A 91 -18.02 -6.96 8.77
CA ASN A 91 -19.28 -7.67 8.56
C ASN A 91 -20.22 -7.00 7.57
N LYS A 92 -19.95 -5.75 7.19
CA LYS A 92 -20.70 -5.02 6.15
C LYS A 92 -20.06 -5.19 4.77
N GLY A 93 -18.95 -5.90 4.68
CA GLY A 93 -18.20 -6.05 3.44
C GLY A 93 -17.32 -4.86 3.10
N GLU A 94 -16.99 -4.04 4.08
CA GLU A 94 -16.13 -2.87 3.89
C GLU A 94 -14.68 -3.19 4.20
N VAL A 95 -13.78 -2.74 3.33
CA VAL A 95 -12.34 -2.75 3.60
C VAL A 95 -11.82 -1.33 3.40
N GLU A 96 -11.00 -0.87 4.34
CA GLU A 96 -10.48 0.49 4.30
C GLU A 96 -9.04 0.50 3.80
N ILE A 97 -8.70 1.50 2.96
CA ILE A 97 -7.34 1.70 2.46
C ILE A 97 -6.69 2.92 3.12
N GLY A 98 -5.36 2.85 3.27
CA GLY A 98 -4.54 3.97 3.65
C GLY A 98 -3.33 4.04 2.73
N TYR A 99 -2.85 5.22 2.38
CA TYR A 99 -1.79 5.36 1.40
C TYR A 99 -0.92 6.60 1.62
N GLY A 100 0.28 6.57 1.04
CA GLY A 100 1.18 7.71 1.01
C GLY A 100 2.10 7.64 -0.20
N THR A 101 2.33 8.76 -0.84
CA THR A 101 3.26 8.88 -1.96
C THR A 101 4.60 9.38 -1.44
N ARG A 102 5.67 8.75 -1.89
CA ARG A 102 7.02 9.14 -1.55
C ARG A 102 7.31 10.55 -2.05
N ALA A 103 8.06 11.33 -1.27
CA ALA A 103 8.48 12.67 -1.65
C ALA A 103 9.21 12.65 -3.01
N GLY A 104 8.89 13.59 -3.88
CA GLY A 104 9.44 13.66 -5.23
C GLY A 104 8.62 12.91 -6.28
N PHE A 105 7.66 12.09 -5.87
CA PHE A 105 6.81 11.32 -6.80
C PHE A 105 5.34 11.75 -6.76
N GLN A 106 5.04 12.79 -6.02
CA GLN A 106 3.70 13.36 -5.93
C GLN A 106 3.30 14.03 -7.23
N ASN A 107 1.99 14.11 -7.49
CA ASN A 107 1.43 14.77 -8.66
C ASN A 107 1.80 14.14 -10.01
N ARG A 108 2.18 12.86 -10.02
CA ARG A 108 2.46 12.11 -11.25
C ARG A 108 1.36 11.11 -11.60
N GLY A 109 0.27 11.09 -10.84
CA GLY A 109 -0.83 10.16 -11.04
C GLY A 109 -0.57 8.74 -10.53
N TYR A 110 0.56 8.49 -9.88
CA TYR A 110 0.90 7.16 -9.36
C TYR A 110 -0.09 6.67 -8.33
N MET A 111 -0.48 7.54 -7.38
CA MET A 111 -1.41 7.12 -6.33
C MET A 111 -2.81 6.84 -6.89
N THR A 112 -3.27 7.65 -7.84
CA THR A 112 -4.56 7.41 -8.52
C THR A 112 -4.55 6.04 -9.21
N GLU A 113 -3.50 5.74 -9.96
CA GLU A 113 -3.33 4.46 -10.64
C GLU A 113 -3.29 3.30 -9.65
N THR A 114 -2.58 3.48 -8.54
CA THR A 114 -2.45 2.50 -7.45
C THR A 114 -3.80 2.23 -6.78
N VAL A 115 -4.49 3.28 -6.37
CA VAL A 115 -5.78 3.17 -5.67
C VAL A 115 -6.81 2.48 -6.56
N LYS A 116 -6.87 2.86 -7.84
CA LYS A 116 -7.76 2.20 -8.81
C LYS A 116 -7.49 0.71 -8.89
N LYS A 117 -6.24 0.34 -9.09
CA LYS A 117 -5.86 -1.07 -9.28
C LYS A 117 -6.12 -1.90 -8.03
N LEU A 118 -5.70 -1.41 -6.87
CA LEU A 118 -5.89 -2.14 -5.62
C LEU A 118 -7.37 -2.27 -5.27
N SER A 119 -8.16 -1.21 -5.49
CA SER A 119 -9.60 -1.23 -5.24
C SER A 119 -10.32 -2.22 -6.15
N GLN A 120 -9.95 -2.27 -7.43
CA GLN A 120 -10.50 -3.25 -8.36
C GLN A 120 -10.21 -4.68 -7.90
N TRP A 121 -8.97 -4.93 -7.49
CA TRP A 121 -8.59 -6.24 -6.97
C TRP A 121 -9.39 -6.59 -5.72
N ALA A 122 -9.49 -5.65 -4.77
CA ALA A 122 -10.22 -5.87 -3.52
C ALA A 122 -11.69 -6.25 -3.79
N LEU A 123 -12.33 -5.57 -4.73
CA LEU A 123 -13.73 -5.82 -5.06
C LEU A 123 -13.97 -7.18 -5.71
N THR A 124 -12.93 -7.87 -6.19
CA THR A 124 -13.04 -9.24 -6.69
C THR A 124 -12.99 -10.27 -5.57
N GLN A 125 -12.63 -9.86 -4.36
CA GLN A 125 -12.49 -10.77 -3.22
C GLN A 125 -13.85 -11.09 -2.60
N LYS A 126 -13.99 -12.31 -2.08
CA LYS A 126 -15.24 -12.90 -1.64
C LYS A 126 -16.05 -12.03 -0.67
N ASP A 127 -15.40 -11.46 0.32
CA ASP A 127 -16.11 -10.80 1.42
C ASP A 127 -16.11 -9.27 1.29
N VAL A 128 -15.73 -8.75 0.12
CA VAL A 128 -15.62 -7.31 -0.11
C VAL A 128 -16.76 -6.82 -1.00
N LYS A 129 -17.53 -5.87 -0.48
CA LYS A 129 -18.58 -5.15 -1.21
C LYS A 129 -18.21 -3.70 -1.44
N TRP A 130 -17.43 -3.11 -0.54
CA TRP A 130 -17.09 -1.70 -0.56
C TRP A 130 -15.62 -1.51 -0.22
N VAL A 131 -14.96 -0.61 -0.94
CA VAL A 131 -13.64 -0.11 -0.57
C VAL A 131 -13.87 1.30 -0.07
N VAL A 132 -13.44 1.57 1.17
CA VAL A 132 -13.63 2.88 1.81
C VAL A 132 -12.29 3.51 2.11
N ALA A 133 -12.27 4.82 2.16
CA ALA A 133 -11.06 5.57 2.52
C ALA A 133 -11.48 6.81 3.30
N GLU A 134 -10.71 7.10 4.35
CA GLU A 134 -10.89 8.33 5.10
C GLU A 134 -9.79 9.30 4.71
N THR A 135 -10.15 10.55 4.58
CA THR A 135 -9.18 11.61 4.34
C THR A 135 -9.53 12.82 5.19
N ASN A 136 -8.50 13.52 5.65
CA ASN A 136 -8.71 14.77 6.37
C ASN A 136 -9.32 15.80 5.41
N ILE A 137 -10.28 16.57 5.89
CA ILE A 137 -10.96 17.61 5.10
C ILE A 137 -9.97 18.62 4.50
N ASP A 138 -8.83 18.82 5.17
CA ASP A 138 -7.78 19.73 4.71
C ASP A 138 -6.81 19.08 3.70
N ASN A 139 -6.91 17.79 3.48
CA ASN A 139 -6.01 17.08 2.57
C ASN A 139 -6.60 17.05 1.15
N ILE A 140 -6.44 18.13 0.43
CA ILE A 140 -7.00 18.30 -0.92
C ILE A 140 -6.37 17.29 -1.89
N ALA A 141 -5.06 17.02 -1.77
CA ALA A 141 -4.38 16.07 -2.65
C ALA A 141 -4.97 14.66 -2.53
N SER A 142 -5.25 14.21 -1.31
CA SER A 142 -5.86 12.91 -1.06
C SER A 142 -7.29 12.86 -1.60
N GLN A 143 -8.07 13.92 -1.40
CA GLN A 143 -9.43 14.00 -1.93
C GLN A 143 -9.45 13.87 -3.46
N LYS A 144 -8.53 14.55 -4.14
CA LYS A 144 -8.41 14.48 -5.60
C LYS A 144 -8.05 13.07 -6.08
N VAL A 145 -7.14 12.38 -5.38
CA VAL A 145 -6.79 11.00 -5.69
C VAL A 145 -8.04 10.11 -5.62
N LEU A 146 -8.81 10.23 -4.55
CA LEU A 146 -10.01 9.43 -4.36
C LEU A 146 -11.07 9.72 -5.43
N GLU A 147 -11.32 10.99 -5.72
CA GLU A 147 -12.27 11.38 -6.76
C GLU A 147 -11.86 10.84 -8.14
N LYS A 148 -10.59 10.98 -8.52
CA LYS A 148 -10.06 10.48 -9.78
C LYS A 148 -10.06 8.96 -9.85
N SER A 149 -10.03 8.29 -8.71
CA SER A 149 -10.08 6.83 -8.61
C SER A 149 -11.51 6.28 -8.60
N GLY A 150 -12.52 7.14 -8.66
CA GLY A 150 -13.92 6.75 -8.72
C GLY A 150 -14.63 6.66 -7.38
N PHE A 151 -14.04 7.16 -6.31
CA PHE A 151 -14.69 7.22 -4.99
C PHE A 151 -15.70 8.36 -4.95
N GLU A 152 -16.77 8.12 -4.22
CA GLU A 152 -17.84 9.11 -4.02
C GLU A 152 -17.73 9.83 -2.68
#